data_87e87c2f25354e089afdad92836bdf2e
#
_entry.id   87e87c2f25354e089afdad92836bdf2e
#
_cell.length_a   1.000
_cell.length_b   1.000
_cell.length_c   1.000
_cell.angle_alpha   90.00
_cell.angle_beta   90.00
_cell.angle_gamma   90.00
#
_symmetry.space_group_name_H-M   'P 1'
#
loop_
_entity.id
_entity.type
_entity.pdbx_description
1 polymer ?
#
loop_
_entity_poly.entity_id
_entity_poly.type
_entity_poly.pdbx_seq_one_letter_code
_entity_poly.pdbx_strand_id
1 'polypeptide(L)'
;FHLSDSFYLGIKNADVVALETDMGTWQDDFSRYDLEGGYSFDNNFRRGFDGPVDYFTIKTLQFRPYEKLIEMALYSSPAMINSFLYRANSDKTVDFEEDTYLDMHIYQAGRKWGKKVCGVENFDRSMELMKEAYVDASKEKVKKERAYDYDGDFSYSKLEDAYRTGNLDLLDTINKVNSTSAAFDEKFLYKRNEIQANSIDSIIKTKQALFVGVGAAHLPGQRGVIELLRRKGYTLRPIKITERDSRHKEELEKLRVPVQFSKQTSRDGFFSVNVPGKFYSFGSSYSIVDQQQFADMSNGAYYMVTRINTNSILWGHSEDAVLRKIDSVIY
;
A
#
# COMPACT_ATOMS: atom_id res chain seq x y z
N PHE A 1 -10.27 -6.77 11.40
CA PHE A 1 -9.46 -7.97 11.73
C PHE A 1 -9.77 -8.44 13.15
N HIS A 2 -10.19 -9.67 13.31
CA HIS A 2 -10.33 -10.31 14.63
C HIS A 2 -8.97 -10.89 15.05
N LEU A 3 -8.05 -10.03 15.46
CA LEU A 3 -6.72 -10.41 15.89
C LEU A 3 -6.72 -10.75 17.38
N SER A 4 -6.00 -11.79 17.75
CA SER A 4 -5.91 -12.24 19.14
C SER A 4 -5.05 -11.30 20.00
N ASP A 5 -5.23 -11.38 21.30
CA ASP A 5 -4.38 -10.65 22.26
C ASP A 5 -2.89 -11.04 22.12
N SER A 6 -2.61 -12.31 21.79
CA SER A 6 -1.24 -12.78 21.50
C SER A 6 -0.58 -12.05 20.34
N PHE A 7 -1.36 -11.66 19.33
CA PHE A 7 -0.86 -10.90 18.19
C PHE A 7 -0.39 -9.51 18.66
N TYR A 8 -1.24 -8.80 19.40
CA TYR A 8 -0.90 -7.47 19.92
C TYR A 8 0.24 -7.52 20.94
N LEU A 9 0.27 -8.54 21.81
CA LEU A 9 1.39 -8.79 22.72
C LEU A 9 2.69 -9.05 21.97
N GLY A 10 2.64 -9.77 20.84
CA GLY A 10 3.79 -9.98 19.98
C GLY A 10 4.40 -8.68 19.50
N ILE A 11 3.58 -7.74 19.01
CA ILE A 11 4.04 -6.42 18.60
C ILE A 11 4.54 -5.61 19.81
N LYS A 12 3.78 -5.58 20.90
CA LYS A 12 4.09 -4.80 22.10
C LYS A 12 5.42 -5.21 22.74
N ASN A 13 5.73 -6.50 22.74
CA ASN A 13 6.95 -7.06 23.35
C ASN A 13 8.15 -7.09 22.38
N ALA A 14 7.97 -6.81 21.11
CA ALA A 14 9.07 -6.71 20.16
C ALA A 14 9.88 -5.43 20.37
N ASP A 15 11.17 -5.47 20.06
CA ASP A 15 12.03 -4.28 19.94
C ASP A 15 11.89 -3.69 18.54
N VAL A 16 11.72 -4.56 17.55
CA VAL A 16 11.60 -4.23 16.12
C VAL A 16 10.32 -4.86 15.55
N VAL A 17 9.59 -4.08 14.79
CA VAL A 17 8.49 -4.55 13.94
C VAL A 17 8.94 -4.47 12.49
N ALA A 18 8.92 -5.56 11.78
CA ALA A 18 9.32 -5.62 10.39
C ALA A 18 8.16 -6.04 9.49
N LEU A 19 8.07 -5.43 8.32
CA LEU A 19 7.12 -5.75 7.26
C LEU A 19 7.89 -6.15 5.98
N GLU A 20 7.20 -6.55 4.91
CA GLU A 20 7.89 -6.81 3.65
C GLU A 20 8.73 -5.60 3.24
N THR A 21 8.14 -4.42 3.21
CA THR A 21 8.80 -3.15 2.93
C THR A 21 8.58 -2.14 4.05
N ASP A 22 9.44 -1.13 4.17
CA ASP A 22 9.28 -0.07 5.15
C ASP A 22 8.21 0.93 4.70
N MET A 23 7.05 0.90 5.33
CA MET A 23 5.97 1.83 5.02
C MET A 23 6.30 3.28 5.38
N GLY A 24 7.27 3.51 6.25
CA GLY A 24 7.73 4.84 6.61
C GLY A 24 8.46 5.57 5.48
N THR A 25 9.12 4.83 4.59
CA THR A 25 9.85 5.37 3.43
C THR A 25 9.08 5.27 2.12
N TRP A 26 7.94 4.63 2.15
CA TRP A 26 7.21 4.21 0.95
C TRP A 26 6.87 5.35 -0.02
N GLN A 27 6.49 6.52 0.48
CA GLN A 27 6.20 7.68 -0.36
C GLN A 27 7.45 8.21 -1.08
N ASP A 28 8.60 8.23 -0.38
CA ASP A 28 9.88 8.58 -0.99
C ASP A 28 10.29 7.55 -2.05
N ASP A 29 10.14 6.27 -1.74
CA ASP A 29 10.50 5.17 -2.63
C ASP A 29 9.67 5.20 -3.91
N PHE A 30 8.34 5.34 -3.80
CA PHE A 30 7.45 5.46 -4.95
C PHE A 30 7.73 6.72 -5.79
N SER A 31 7.96 7.87 -5.13
CA SER A 31 8.21 9.11 -5.87
C SER A 31 9.50 9.04 -6.68
N ARG A 32 10.54 8.36 -6.18
CA ARG A 32 11.79 8.12 -6.93
C ARG A 32 11.55 7.19 -8.12
N TYR A 33 10.81 6.12 -7.88
CA TYR A 33 10.52 5.12 -8.89
C TYR A 33 9.69 5.67 -10.05
N ASP A 34 8.73 6.56 -9.79
CA ASP A 34 7.93 7.24 -10.81
C ASP A 34 8.78 8.20 -11.66
N LEU A 35 9.71 8.94 -11.02
CA LEU A 35 10.63 9.85 -11.71
C LEU A 35 11.65 9.14 -12.61
N GLU A 36 12.05 7.93 -12.29
CA GLU A 36 13.01 7.13 -13.08
C GLU A 36 12.35 6.40 -14.27
N GLY A 37 11.07 6.66 -14.54
CA GLY A 37 10.33 6.05 -15.65
C GLY A 37 10.06 4.55 -15.43
N GLY A 38 10.12 4.12 -14.19
CA GLY A 38 9.65 2.81 -13.79
C GLY A 38 8.15 2.75 -14.01
N TYR A 39 7.69 1.74 -14.71
CA TYR A 39 6.31 1.44 -15.09
C TYR A 39 5.31 2.48 -14.61
N SER A 40 4.81 3.29 -15.53
CA SER A 40 3.69 4.15 -15.21
C SER A 40 2.60 3.25 -14.61
N PHE A 41 2.41 3.34 -13.29
CA PHE A 41 1.29 2.73 -12.58
C PHE A 41 -0.04 3.13 -13.23
N ASP A 42 0.02 4.19 -14.01
CA ASP A 42 -1.05 4.81 -14.79
C ASP A 42 -1.72 3.88 -15.80
N ASN A 43 -1.01 2.90 -16.39
CA ASN A 43 -1.60 2.06 -17.44
C ASN A 43 -2.39 0.86 -16.92
N ASN A 44 -2.09 0.34 -15.73
CA ASN A 44 -2.84 -0.78 -15.15
C ASN A 44 -3.91 -0.33 -14.15
N PHE A 45 -3.70 0.79 -13.45
CA PHE A 45 -4.71 1.40 -12.61
C PHE A 45 -5.82 2.10 -13.40
N ARG A 46 -5.53 2.63 -14.61
CA ARG A 46 -6.54 3.26 -15.48
C ARG A 46 -7.62 2.30 -15.97
N ARG A 47 -7.39 1.01 -16.02
CA ARG A 47 -8.40 0.03 -16.49
C ARG A 47 -9.49 -0.30 -15.46
N GLY A 48 -9.34 0.12 -14.21
CA GLY A 48 -10.32 -0.13 -13.14
C GLY A 48 -11.08 1.12 -12.67
N PHE A 49 -10.70 2.30 -13.15
CA PHE A 49 -11.36 3.56 -12.81
C PHE A 49 -12.05 4.13 -14.04
N ASP A 50 -13.28 3.72 -14.30
CA ASP A 50 -14.26 4.48 -15.09
C ASP A 50 -14.67 5.75 -14.32
N GLY A 51 -13.68 6.49 -13.85
CA GLY A 51 -13.84 7.74 -13.15
C GLY A 51 -13.65 8.92 -14.11
N PRO A 52 -13.99 10.14 -13.68
CA PRO A 52 -14.02 11.34 -14.52
C PRO A 52 -12.68 11.76 -15.14
N VAL A 53 -11.62 10.96 -15.04
CA VAL A 53 -10.30 11.21 -15.65
C VAL A 53 -10.36 11.19 -17.18
N ASP A 54 -11.31 10.48 -17.78
CA ASP A 54 -11.52 10.46 -19.24
C ASP A 54 -12.05 11.80 -19.81
N TYR A 55 -12.49 12.72 -18.95
CA TYR A 55 -12.94 14.05 -19.37
C TYR A 55 -11.82 15.03 -19.66
N PHE A 56 -10.57 14.71 -19.37
CA PHE A 56 -9.41 15.56 -19.61
C PHE A 56 -8.64 15.29 -20.91
N THR A 57 -9.18 14.53 -21.84
CA THR A 57 -8.61 14.55 -23.19
C THR A 57 -8.90 15.93 -23.81
N ILE A 58 -7.83 16.61 -24.18
CA ILE A 58 -7.80 17.98 -24.74
C ILE A 58 -8.83 18.21 -25.88
N LYS A 59 -9.36 17.17 -26.47
CA LYS A 59 -10.38 17.19 -27.54
C LYS A 59 -11.80 17.51 -27.06
N THR A 60 -12.11 17.44 -25.79
CA THR A 60 -13.44 17.71 -25.21
C THR A 60 -13.49 18.90 -24.25
N LEU A 61 -12.43 19.69 -24.16
CA LEU A 61 -12.46 21.01 -23.54
C LEU A 61 -13.30 22.01 -24.39
N GLN A 62 -14.54 21.66 -24.61
CA GLN A 62 -15.58 22.66 -24.73
C GLN A 62 -15.71 23.26 -23.33
N PHE A 63 -15.23 24.49 -23.20
CA PHE A 63 -15.28 25.30 -21.98
C PHE A 63 -16.70 25.36 -21.40
N ARG A 64 -17.17 24.29 -20.80
CA ARG A 64 -18.21 24.37 -19.81
C ARG A 64 -17.57 24.78 -18.50
N PRO A 65 -18.26 25.57 -17.72
CA PRO A 65 -17.67 26.52 -16.81
C PRO A 65 -16.67 25.83 -15.88
N TYR A 66 -15.61 26.54 -15.56
CA TYR A 66 -14.55 26.22 -14.59
C TYR A 66 -15.07 25.67 -13.25
N GLU A 67 -16.37 25.75 -12.98
CA GLU A 67 -17.06 25.05 -11.90
C GLU A 67 -16.75 23.57 -11.89
N LYS A 68 -16.89 22.89 -13.02
CA LYS A 68 -16.58 21.46 -13.11
C LYS A 68 -15.09 21.15 -12.91
N LEU A 69 -14.20 22.04 -13.31
CA LEU A 69 -12.76 21.89 -13.10
C LEU A 69 -12.39 22.05 -11.63
N ILE A 70 -12.96 23.03 -10.94
CA ILE A 70 -12.79 23.24 -9.51
C ILE A 70 -13.45 22.09 -8.75
N GLU A 71 -14.67 21.74 -9.10
CA GLU A 71 -15.40 20.61 -8.53
C GLU A 71 -14.60 19.31 -8.69
N MET A 72 -14.08 19.02 -9.87
CA MET A 72 -13.24 17.84 -10.11
C MET A 72 -11.92 17.90 -9.34
N ALA A 73 -11.29 19.06 -9.22
CA ALA A 73 -10.06 19.20 -8.44
C ALA A 73 -10.31 19.07 -6.93
N LEU A 74 -11.46 19.53 -6.44
CA LEU A 74 -11.86 19.44 -5.02
C LEU A 74 -12.38 18.04 -4.68
N TYR A 75 -13.10 17.39 -5.61
CA TYR A 75 -13.63 16.05 -5.43
C TYR A 75 -12.72 14.95 -6.00
N SER A 76 -11.61 15.30 -6.65
CA SER A 76 -10.60 14.31 -6.99
C SER A 76 -10.05 13.73 -5.68
N SER A 77 -10.67 12.63 -5.26
CA SER A 77 -10.17 11.83 -4.16
C SER A 77 -8.68 11.55 -4.42
N PRO A 78 -7.80 11.65 -3.43
CA PRO A 78 -6.42 11.19 -3.56
C PRO A 78 -6.42 9.67 -3.66
N ALA A 79 -6.93 9.13 -4.78
CA ALA A 79 -7.20 7.71 -4.98
C ALA A 79 -5.95 6.87 -4.72
N MET A 80 -4.78 7.36 -5.10
CA MET A 80 -3.52 6.67 -4.84
C MET A 80 -3.23 6.61 -3.34
N ILE A 81 -3.30 7.73 -2.62
CA ILE A 81 -3.05 7.76 -1.17
C ILE A 81 -4.13 6.98 -0.41
N ASN A 82 -5.39 7.10 -0.82
CA ASN A 82 -6.47 6.33 -0.22
C ASN A 82 -6.28 4.82 -0.44
N SER A 83 -5.76 4.40 -1.59
CA SER A 83 -5.45 2.99 -1.83
C SER A 83 -4.31 2.46 -0.96
N PHE A 84 -3.45 3.34 -0.45
CA PHE A 84 -2.37 2.98 0.48
C PHE A 84 -2.81 2.93 1.93
N LEU A 85 -3.69 3.84 2.33
CA LEU A 85 -4.15 3.95 3.71
C LEU A 85 -5.39 3.09 3.98
N TYR A 86 -6.29 2.98 3.01
CA TYR A 86 -7.59 2.37 3.16
C TYR A 86 -7.86 1.33 2.10
N ARG A 87 -8.62 0.31 2.46
CA ARG A 87 -9.13 -0.65 1.48
C ARG A 87 -10.14 0.06 0.59
N ALA A 88 -9.89 0.06 -0.72
CA ALA A 88 -10.87 0.54 -1.68
C ALA A 88 -12.16 -0.30 -1.54
N ASN A 89 -13.29 0.36 -1.40
CA ASN A 89 -14.66 -0.17 -1.30
C ASN A 89 -14.81 -1.63 -1.74
N SER A 90 -14.29 -2.54 -0.96
CA SER A 90 -14.54 -3.94 -1.15
C SER A 90 -15.87 -4.24 -0.49
N ASP A 91 -16.74 -4.84 -1.25
CA ASP A 91 -17.98 -5.47 -0.86
C ASP A 91 -18.49 -5.12 0.56
N LYS A 92 -19.55 -4.32 0.62
CA LYS A 92 -20.27 -3.95 1.85
C LYS A 92 -20.85 -5.17 2.60
N THR A 93 -20.57 -6.38 2.15
CA THR A 93 -21.02 -7.64 2.72
C THR A 93 -20.06 -8.23 3.74
N VAL A 94 -18.85 -7.70 3.88
CA VAL A 94 -17.87 -8.19 4.84
C VAL A 94 -17.70 -7.15 5.94
N ASP A 95 -18.09 -7.53 7.14
CA ASP A 95 -17.95 -6.74 8.37
C ASP A 95 -16.46 -6.73 8.78
N PHE A 96 -15.69 -5.77 8.26
CA PHE A 96 -14.34 -5.52 8.70
C PHE A 96 -14.34 -4.39 9.72
N GLU A 97 -13.84 -4.67 10.91
CA GLU A 97 -13.70 -3.65 11.97
C GLU A 97 -12.68 -2.54 11.63
N GLU A 98 -11.72 -2.82 10.74
CA GLU A 98 -10.70 -1.85 10.32
C GLU A 98 -10.82 -1.54 8.83
N ASP A 99 -10.75 -0.25 8.52
CA ASP A 99 -10.79 0.26 7.14
C ASP A 99 -9.42 0.18 6.44
N THR A 100 -8.41 -0.44 7.06
CA THR A 100 -7.04 -0.47 6.56
C THR A 100 -6.53 -1.88 6.28
N TYR A 101 -5.39 -2.00 5.60
CA TYR A 101 -4.71 -3.28 5.37
C TYR A 101 -4.02 -3.78 6.63
N LEU A 102 -3.85 -5.11 6.76
CA LEU A 102 -3.17 -5.71 7.90
C LEU A 102 -1.75 -5.18 8.10
N ASP A 103 -1.00 -5.01 7.02
CA ASP A 103 0.37 -4.48 7.08
C ASP A 103 0.40 -3.05 7.62
N MET A 104 -0.54 -2.20 7.18
CA MET A 104 -0.69 -0.84 7.70
C MET A 104 -1.08 -0.87 9.18
N HIS A 105 -1.98 -1.76 9.59
CA HIS A 105 -2.37 -1.92 10.98
C HIS A 105 -1.16 -2.33 11.86
N ILE A 106 -0.34 -3.28 11.39
CA ILE A 106 0.91 -3.69 12.07
C ILE A 106 1.88 -2.52 12.17
N TYR A 107 2.08 -1.78 11.07
CA TYR A 107 2.93 -0.59 11.05
C TYR A 107 2.48 0.44 12.09
N GLN A 108 1.21 0.81 12.05
CA GLN A 108 0.63 1.79 12.99
C GLN A 108 0.71 1.31 14.43
N ALA A 109 0.45 0.03 14.70
CA ALA A 109 0.60 -0.55 16.03
C ALA A 109 2.04 -0.45 16.53
N GLY A 110 3.02 -0.80 15.69
CA GLY A 110 4.43 -0.64 16.00
C GLY A 110 4.80 0.82 16.32
N ARG A 111 4.34 1.76 15.48
CA ARG A 111 4.57 3.20 15.69
C ARG A 111 3.94 3.73 16.98
N LYS A 112 2.69 3.35 17.27
CA LYS A 112 1.97 3.75 18.48
C LYS A 112 2.65 3.24 19.76
N TRP A 113 3.22 2.04 19.74
CA TRP A 113 4.02 1.51 20.86
C TRP A 113 5.49 1.94 20.85
N GLY A 114 5.87 2.90 19.97
CA GLY A 114 7.24 3.45 19.92
C GLY A 114 8.27 2.43 19.44
N LYS A 115 7.88 1.41 18.68
CA LYS A 115 8.81 0.41 18.16
C LYS A 115 9.59 0.93 16.97
N LYS A 116 10.81 0.41 16.79
CA LYS A 116 11.51 0.56 15.52
C LYS A 116 10.75 -0.23 14.46
N VAL A 117 10.39 0.43 13.35
CA VAL A 117 9.76 -0.25 12.20
C VAL A 117 10.74 -0.25 11.03
N CYS A 118 10.76 -1.34 10.26
CA CYS A 118 11.62 -1.48 9.08
C CYS A 118 11.03 -2.48 8.07
N GLY A 119 11.63 -2.58 6.88
CA GLY A 119 11.35 -3.63 5.91
C GLY A 119 12.30 -4.83 6.06
N VAL A 120 11.84 -6.04 5.76
CA VAL A 120 12.71 -7.21 5.55
C VAL A 120 13.19 -7.31 4.11
N GLU A 121 12.61 -6.54 3.20
CA GLU A 121 13.04 -6.35 1.83
C GLU A 121 13.40 -4.89 1.58
N ASN A 122 14.28 -4.67 0.59
CA ASN A 122 14.52 -3.36 0.03
C ASN A 122 13.54 -3.10 -1.11
N PHE A 123 12.87 -1.95 -1.13
CA PHE A 123 11.85 -1.61 -2.11
C PHE A 123 12.37 -1.70 -3.55
N ASP A 124 13.51 -1.06 -3.84
CA ASP A 124 14.06 -1.03 -5.20
C ASP A 124 14.38 -2.44 -5.69
N ARG A 125 15.00 -3.27 -4.81
CA ARG A 125 15.33 -4.65 -5.15
C ARG A 125 14.09 -5.51 -5.37
N SER A 126 13.03 -5.33 -4.60
CA SER A 126 11.75 -6.04 -4.78
C SER A 126 11.10 -5.67 -6.11
N MET A 127 11.14 -4.38 -6.48
CA MET A 127 10.64 -3.91 -7.77
C MET A 127 11.46 -4.45 -8.95
N GLU A 128 12.79 -4.52 -8.83
CA GLU A 128 13.65 -5.16 -9.83
C GLU A 128 13.30 -6.64 -10.02
N LEU A 129 13.19 -7.40 -8.93
CA LEU A 129 12.82 -8.81 -8.98
C LEU A 129 11.46 -9.03 -9.61
N MET A 130 10.50 -8.15 -9.34
CA MET A 130 9.18 -8.19 -9.98
C MET A 130 9.29 -7.98 -11.49
N LYS A 131 10.04 -6.94 -11.94
CA LYS A 131 10.26 -6.69 -13.37
C LYS A 131 10.94 -7.89 -14.04
N GLU A 132 12.01 -8.42 -13.42
CA GLU A 132 12.71 -9.59 -13.91
C GLU A 132 11.79 -10.82 -14.01
N ALA A 133 10.89 -11.01 -13.02
CA ALA A 133 9.92 -12.10 -13.02
C ALA A 133 8.98 -12.03 -14.24
N TYR A 134 8.45 -10.86 -14.55
CA TYR A 134 7.59 -10.66 -15.74
C TYR A 134 8.36 -10.88 -17.04
N VAL A 135 9.59 -10.37 -17.13
CA VAL A 135 10.44 -10.58 -18.31
C VAL A 135 10.76 -12.05 -18.51
N ASP A 136 11.07 -12.79 -17.46
CA ASP A 136 11.39 -14.21 -17.56
C ASP A 136 10.15 -15.05 -17.86
N ALA A 137 9.02 -14.73 -17.25
CA ALA A 137 7.73 -15.37 -17.57
C ALA A 137 7.35 -15.20 -19.06
N SER A 138 7.63 -14.03 -19.65
CA SER A 138 7.33 -13.76 -21.05
C SER A 138 8.16 -14.60 -22.04
N LYS A 139 9.30 -15.15 -21.59
CA LYS A 139 10.15 -16.05 -22.40
C LYS A 139 9.73 -17.51 -22.30
N GLU A 140 8.93 -17.87 -21.30
CA GLU A 140 8.39 -19.23 -21.19
C GLU A 140 7.32 -19.46 -22.24
N LYS A 141 7.31 -20.65 -22.86
CA LYS A 141 6.20 -21.05 -23.72
C LYS A 141 4.94 -21.15 -22.87
N VAL A 142 3.92 -20.39 -23.21
CA VAL A 142 2.63 -20.37 -22.52
C VAL A 142 2.13 -21.81 -22.36
N LYS A 143 2.10 -22.31 -21.15
CA LYS A 143 1.33 -23.51 -20.83
C LYS A 143 -0.12 -23.14 -21.07
N LYS A 144 -0.87 -23.97 -21.84
CA LYS A 144 -2.28 -23.76 -22.14
C LYS A 144 -2.99 -23.12 -20.97
N GLU A 145 -3.73 -22.03 -21.25
CA GLU A 145 -4.60 -21.39 -20.27
C GLU A 145 -5.41 -22.47 -19.56
N ARG A 146 -5.14 -22.69 -18.29
CA ARG A 146 -6.06 -23.43 -17.46
C ARG A 146 -7.26 -22.50 -17.29
N ALA A 147 -8.43 -22.95 -17.78
CA ALA A 147 -9.68 -22.29 -17.42
C ALA A 147 -9.69 -22.13 -15.89
N TYR A 148 -9.88 -20.91 -15.41
CA TYR A 148 -10.13 -20.68 -13.99
C TYR A 148 -11.34 -21.52 -13.62
N ASP A 149 -11.11 -22.55 -12.83
CA ASP A 149 -12.18 -23.35 -12.25
C ASP A 149 -12.75 -22.56 -11.08
N TYR A 150 -13.76 -21.76 -11.36
CA TYR A 150 -14.38 -20.87 -10.39
C TYR A 150 -14.98 -21.61 -9.17
N ASP A 151 -15.32 -22.88 -9.32
CA ASP A 151 -15.99 -23.71 -8.30
C ASP A 151 -15.18 -24.96 -7.89
N GLY A 152 -13.95 -25.10 -8.39
CA GLY A 152 -13.10 -26.27 -8.14
C GLY A 152 -12.36 -26.24 -6.79
N ASP A 153 -11.65 -27.32 -6.49
CA ASP A 153 -10.85 -27.49 -5.27
C ASP A 153 -9.70 -26.45 -5.11
N PHE A 154 -9.39 -25.70 -6.16
CA PHE A 154 -8.34 -24.67 -6.19
C PHE A 154 -8.89 -23.27 -6.48
N SER A 155 -10.18 -23.05 -6.21
CA SER A 155 -10.87 -21.78 -6.42
C SER A 155 -10.41 -20.69 -5.47
N TYR A 156 -10.77 -19.43 -5.78
CA TYR A 156 -10.48 -18.28 -4.91
C TYR A 156 -11.11 -18.44 -3.52
N SER A 157 -12.31 -19.00 -3.41
CA SER A 157 -12.97 -19.27 -2.13
C SER A 157 -12.19 -20.25 -1.26
N LYS A 158 -11.58 -21.28 -1.86
CA LYS A 158 -10.71 -22.21 -1.15
C LYS A 158 -9.42 -21.56 -0.68
N LEU A 159 -8.85 -20.65 -1.48
CA LEU A 159 -7.70 -19.87 -1.07
C LEU A 159 -8.02 -18.99 0.15
N GLU A 160 -9.17 -18.32 0.12
CA GLU A 160 -9.66 -17.50 1.21
C GLU A 160 -9.92 -18.33 2.49
N ASP A 161 -10.53 -19.49 2.37
CA ASP A 161 -10.76 -20.41 3.47
C ASP A 161 -9.44 -20.95 4.06
N ALA A 162 -8.47 -21.31 3.22
CA ALA A 162 -7.14 -21.73 3.65
C ALA A 162 -6.42 -20.60 4.41
N TYR A 163 -6.52 -19.37 3.93
CA TYR A 163 -5.98 -18.19 4.62
C TYR A 163 -6.67 -17.96 5.97
N ARG A 164 -8.00 -17.98 5.99
CA ARG A 164 -8.81 -17.73 7.19
C ARG A 164 -8.58 -18.80 8.28
N THR A 165 -8.37 -20.04 7.88
CA THR A 165 -8.11 -21.17 8.81
C THR A 165 -6.63 -21.32 9.16
N GLY A 166 -5.73 -20.54 8.54
CA GLY A 166 -4.30 -20.65 8.73
C GLY A 166 -3.70 -21.95 8.17
N ASN A 167 -4.36 -22.57 7.18
CA ASN A 167 -3.89 -23.79 6.55
C ASN A 167 -2.82 -23.48 5.49
N LEU A 168 -1.56 -23.36 5.95
CA LEU A 168 -0.43 -23.01 5.10
C LEU A 168 -0.13 -24.07 4.03
N ASP A 169 -0.34 -25.35 4.31
CA ASP A 169 -0.09 -26.43 3.35
C ASP A 169 -1.07 -26.37 2.19
N LEU A 170 -2.34 -26.06 2.47
CA LEU A 170 -3.35 -25.86 1.44
C LEU A 170 -3.05 -24.58 0.63
N LEU A 171 -2.63 -23.48 1.27
CA LEU A 171 -2.19 -22.27 0.58
C LEU A 171 -1.05 -22.56 -0.41
N ASP A 172 -0.02 -23.28 0.03
CA ASP A 172 1.12 -23.68 -0.83
C ASP A 172 0.65 -24.55 -2.01
N THR A 173 -0.26 -25.49 -1.73
CA THR A 173 -0.80 -26.36 -2.78
C THR A 173 -1.58 -25.58 -3.83
N ILE A 174 -2.50 -24.72 -3.39
CA ILE A 174 -3.30 -23.86 -4.29
C ILE A 174 -2.38 -22.96 -5.11
N ASN A 175 -1.40 -22.34 -4.46
CA ASN A 175 -0.45 -21.45 -5.14
C ASN A 175 0.35 -22.19 -6.22
N LYS A 176 0.84 -23.39 -5.94
CA LYS A 176 1.57 -24.23 -6.91
C LYS A 176 0.70 -24.68 -8.08
N VAL A 177 -0.55 -25.03 -7.81
CA VAL A 177 -1.49 -25.45 -8.87
C VAL A 177 -1.87 -24.28 -9.77
N ASN A 178 -2.05 -23.10 -9.20
CA ASN A 178 -2.43 -21.90 -9.93
C ASN A 178 -1.22 -21.19 -10.58
N SER A 179 0.00 -21.60 -10.26
CA SER A 179 1.20 -21.05 -10.88
C SER A 179 1.22 -21.29 -12.39
N THR A 180 1.39 -20.22 -13.14
CA THR A 180 1.44 -20.24 -14.62
C THR A 180 2.86 -20.20 -15.15
N SER A 181 3.85 -19.78 -14.36
CA SER A 181 5.23 -19.62 -14.77
C SER A 181 6.19 -19.95 -13.63
N ALA A 182 7.01 -20.96 -13.81
CA ALA A 182 8.07 -21.33 -12.84
C ALA A 182 9.15 -20.25 -12.75
N ALA A 183 9.46 -19.56 -13.85
CA ALA A 183 10.42 -18.47 -13.88
C ALA A 183 9.89 -17.23 -13.14
N PHE A 184 8.58 -16.98 -13.20
CA PHE A 184 7.94 -15.95 -12.41
C PHE A 184 8.06 -16.26 -10.92
N ASP A 185 7.66 -17.47 -10.49
CA ASP A 185 7.69 -17.86 -9.08
C ASP A 185 9.10 -17.85 -8.51
N GLU A 186 10.12 -18.18 -9.32
CA GLU A 186 11.51 -18.16 -8.90
C GLU A 186 11.93 -16.79 -8.36
N LYS A 187 11.55 -15.72 -9.04
CA LYS A 187 11.95 -14.35 -8.68
C LYS A 187 10.93 -13.64 -7.80
N PHE A 188 9.66 -13.80 -8.13
CA PHE A 188 8.57 -13.11 -7.43
C PHE A 188 8.32 -13.67 -6.03
N LEU A 189 8.53 -14.98 -5.83
CA LEU A 189 8.26 -15.65 -4.56
C LEU A 189 9.55 -16.15 -3.91
N TYR A 190 10.25 -17.09 -4.55
CA TYR A 190 11.31 -17.84 -3.88
C TYR A 190 12.55 -17.02 -3.59
N LYS A 191 12.95 -16.14 -4.51
CA LYS A 191 14.11 -15.26 -4.29
C LYS A 191 13.83 -14.23 -3.20
N ARG A 192 12.62 -13.73 -3.13
CA ARG A 192 12.18 -12.84 -2.06
C ARG A 192 12.12 -13.56 -0.71
N ASN A 193 11.66 -14.82 -0.66
CA ASN A 193 11.72 -15.64 0.55
C ASN A 193 13.14 -15.75 1.11
N GLU A 194 14.15 -15.96 0.25
CA GLU A 194 15.55 -15.98 0.66
C GLU A 194 16.01 -14.63 1.27
N ILE A 195 15.63 -13.52 0.64
CA ILE A 195 15.92 -12.16 1.12
C ILE A 195 15.27 -11.93 2.47
N GLN A 196 13.98 -12.22 2.61
CA GLN A 196 13.23 -12.08 3.85
C GLN A 196 13.85 -12.93 4.98
N ALA A 197 14.12 -14.19 4.74
CA ALA A 197 14.73 -15.08 5.73
C ALA A 197 16.12 -14.62 6.16
N ASN A 198 16.92 -14.07 5.25
CA ASN A 198 18.24 -13.52 5.57
C ASN A 198 18.13 -12.22 6.39
N SER A 199 17.19 -11.34 6.06
CA SER A 199 16.94 -10.11 6.80
C SER A 199 16.45 -10.40 8.23
N ILE A 200 15.50 -11.33 8.37
CA ILE A 200 15.01 -11.79 9.67
C ILE A 200 16.16 -12.34 10.53
N ASP A 201 16.97 -13.24 9.97
CA ASP A 201 18.15 -13.81 10.62
C ASP A 201 19.14 -12.73 11.08
N SER A 202 19.41 -11.74 10.22
CA SER A 202 20.30 -10.61 10.55
C SER A 202 19.78 -9.79 11.73
N ILE A 203 18.47 -9.48 11.77
CA ILE A 203 17.87 -8.71 12.86
C ILE A 203 17.93 -9.49 14.17
N ILE A 204 17.54 -10.77 14.14
CA ILE A 204 17.54 -11.61 15.35
C ILE A 204 18.96 -11.78 15.92
N LYS A 205 19.98 -11.88 15.08
CA LYS A 205 21.39 -11.97 15.51
C LYS A 205 21.88 -10.74 16.27
N THR A 206 21.21 -9.59 16.15
CA THR A 206 21.49 -8.42 16.99
C THR A 206 20.90 -8.53 18.39
N LYS A 207 20.31 -9.68 18.77
CA LYS A 207 19.63 -9.95 20.05
C LYS A 207 18.39 -9.10 20.29
N GLN A 208 17.73 -8.64 19.24
CA GLN A 208 16.48 -7.91 19.32
C GLN A 208 15.30 -8.87 19.20
N ALA A 209 14.26 -8.65 20.00
CA ALA A 209 12.97 -9.30 19.81
C ALA A 209 12.30 -8.70 18.56
N LEU A 210 11.88 -9.56 17.63
CA LEU A 210 11.37 -9.16 16.32
C LEU A 210 9.95 -9.67 16.13
N PHE A 211 9.05 -8.79 15.74
CA PHE A 211 7.76 -9.12 15.15
C PHE A 211 7.83 -8.93 13.63
N VAL A 212 7.39 -9.91 12.85
CA VAL A 212 7.44 -9.84 11.37
C VAL A 212 6.06 -10.07 10.78
N GLY A 213 5.62 -9.16 9.91
CA GLY A 213 4.48 -9.32 9.03
C GLY A 213 4.94 -9.50 7.58
N VAL A 214 4.67 -10.66 6.99
CA VAL A 214 4.90 -10.94 5.57
C VAL A 214 3.69 -11.65 4.98
N GLY A 215 3.50 -11.53 3.66
CA GLY A 215 2.39 -12.17 2.97
C GLY A 215 2.38 -13.68 3.19
N ALA A 216 1.19 -14.24 3.39
CA ALA A 216 1.02 -15.64 3.73
C ALA A 216 1.62 -16.61 2.70
N ALA A 217 1.68 -16.20 1.42
CA ALA A 217 2.30 -17.00 0.35
C ALA A 217 3.82 -17.21 0.53
N HIS A 218 4.49 -16.32 1.27
CA HIS A 218 5.92 -16.43 1.56
C HIS A 218 6.24 -17.49 2.63
N LEU A 219 5.27 -17.87 3.45
CA LEU A 219 5.50 -18.69 4.65
C LEU A 219 5.71 -20.17 4.37
N PRO A 220 4.83 -20.88 3.60
CA PRO A 220 4.84 -22.33 3.48
C PRO A 220 5.83 -22.88 2.43
N GLY A 221 5.95 -24.21 2.43
CA GLY A 221 6.71 -24.97 1.43
C GLY A 221 8.20 -25.06 1.74
N GLN A 222 8.89 -25.92 0.97
CA GLN A 222 10.33 -26.19 1.12
C GLN A 222 11.21 -24.95 0.94
N ARG A 223 10.74 -23.98 0.18
CA ARG A 223 11.42 -22.71 -0.08
C ARG A 223 10.70 -21.53 0.57
N GLY A 224 9.75 -21.80 1.49
CA GLY A 224 9.10 -20.79 2.28
C GLY A 224 9.96 -20.29 3.42
N VAL A 225 9.65 -19.11 3.94
CA VAL A 225 10.42 -18.44 5.01
C VAL A 225 10.53 -19.32 6.26
N ILE A 226 9.48 -20.09 6.60
CA ILE A 226 9.49 -21.00 7.77
C ILE A 226 10.62 -22.04 7.63
N GLU A 227 10.68 -22.75 6.50
CA GLU A 227 11.70 -23.77 6.29
C GLU A 227 13.11 -23.18 6.10
N LEU A 228 13.22 -22.00 5.49
CA LEU A 228 14.49 -21.30 5.38
C LEU A 228 15.06 -20.92 6.75
N LEU A 229 14.20 -20.44 7.67
CA LEU A 229 14.61 -20.14 9.05
C LEU A 229 14.95 -21.40 9.83
N ARG A 230 14.21 -22.50 9.66
CA ARG A 230 14.55 -23.80 10.28
C ARG A 230 15.93 -24.30 9.85
N ARG A 231 16.26 -24.17 8.57
CA ARG A 231 17.62 -24.51 8.05
C ARG A 231 18.72 -23.64 8.62
N LYS A 232 18.40 -22.45 9.08
CA LYS A 232 19.32 -21.56 9.81
C LYS A 232 19.45 -21.89 11.29
N GLY A 233 18.75 -22.92 11.77
CA GLY A 233 18.81 -23.41 13.15
C GLY A 233 17.74 -22.86 14.09
N TYR A 234 16.76 -22.11 13.58
CA TYR A 234 15.66 -21.62 14.40
C TYR A 234 14.60 -22.70 14.64
N THR A 235 14.05 -22.72 15.85
CA THR A 235 12.89 -23.53 16.20
C THR A 235 11.63 -22.69 16.03
N LEU A 236 10.77 -23.07 15.08
CA LEU A 236 9.49 -22.40 14.83
C LEU A 236 8.33 -23.28 15.25
N ARG A 237 7.40 -22.72 16.00
CA ARG A 237 6.18 -23.38 16.44
C ARG A 237 4.96 -22.51 16.12
N PRO A 238 3.83 -23.09 15.69
CA PRO A 238 2.60 -22.34 15.52
C PRO A 238 2.05 -21.88 16.87
N ILE A 239 1.51 -20.67 16.92
CA ILE A 239 0.75 -20.17 18.06
C ILE A 239 -0.72 -20.47 17.79
N LYS A 240 -1.34 -21.23 18.70
CA LYS A 240 -2.80 -21.47 18.64
C LYS A 240 -3.52 -20.26 19.18
N ILE A 241 -4.39 -19.70 18.36
CA ILE A 241 -5.26 -18.58 18.75
C ILE A 241 -6.50 -19.19 19.41
N THR A 242 -6.67 -18.97 20.72
CA THR A 242 -7.78 -19.53 21.51
C THR A 242 -8.83 -18.48 21.89
N GLU A 243 -8.47 -17.20 21.94
CA GLU A 243 -9.31 -16.11 22.40
C GLU A 243 -9.31 -14.97 21.39
N ARG A 244 -10.48 -14.34 21.22
CA ARG A 244 -10.67 -13.19 20.30
C ARG A 244 -10.70 -11.86 21.02
N ASP A 245 -10.86 -11.85 22.35
CA ASP A 245 -10.80 -10.62 23.14
C ASP A 245 -9.37 -10.06 23.18
N SER A 246 -9.22 -8.80 22.85
CA SER A 246 -7.93 -8.15 22.86
C SER A 246 -7.95 -6.90 23.73
N ARG A 247 -7.49 -7.03 24.96
CA ARG A 247 -7.25 -5.88 25.88
C ARG A 247 -6.17 -4.94 25.34
N HIS A 248 -5.19 -5.51 24.65
CA HIS A 248 -4.10 -4.73 24.08
C HIS A 248 -4.55 -3.94 22.83
N LYS A 249 -5.59 -4.38 22.12
CA LYS A 249 -6.24 -3.59 21.06
C LYS A 249 -6.81 -2.29 21.65
N GLU A 250 -7.61 -2.40 22.70
CA GLU A 250 -8.20 -1.22 23.36
C GLU A 250 -7.13 -0.24 23.91
N GLU A 251 -6.02 -0.78 24.42
CA GLU A 251 -4.88 0.02 24.83
C GLU A 251 -4.27 0.76 23.64
N LEU A 252 -4.03 0.04 22.52
CA LEU A 252 -3.45 0.57 21.29
C LEU A 252 -4.31 1.70 20.70
N GLU A 253 -5.64 1.56 20.71
CA GLU A 253 -6.56 2.53 20.15
C GLU A 253 -6.53 3.88 20.90
N LYS A 254 -6.16 3.86 22.18
CA LYS A 254 -5.99 5.08 22.99
C LYS A 254 -4.69 5.82 22.68
N LEU A 255 -3.71 5.15 22.08
CA LEU A 255 -2.42 5.76 21.77
C LEU A 255 -2.50 6.57 20.46
N ARG A 256 -1.71 7.64 20.42
CA ARG A 256 -1.51 8.47 19.22
C ARG A 256 -0.02 8.69 19.01
N VAL A 257 0.41 8.65 17.75
CA VAL A 257 1.78 9.05 17.40
C VAL A 257 1.83 10.57 17.36
N PRO A 258 2.75 11.21 18.12
CA PRO A 258 2.89 12.67 18.10
C PRO A 258 3.20 13.17 16.69
N VAL A 259 2.51 14.23 16.27
CA VAL A 259 2.67 14.83 14.95
C VAL A 259 3.38 16.18 15.11
N GLN A 260 4.48 16.37 14.36
CA GLN A 260 5.20 17.64 14.33
C GLN A 260 5.00 18.30 12.98
N PHE A 261 4.34 19.45 12.98
CA PHE A 261 4.12 20.24 11.79
C PHE A 261 5.32 21.12 11.49
N SER A 262 5.71 21.16 10.21
CA SER A 262 6.73 22.07 9.70
C SER A 262 6.21 22.84 8.49
N LYS A 263 6.70 24.08 8.32
CA LYS A 263 6.31 24.92 7.19
C LYS A 263 6.96 24.39 5.92
N GLN A 264 6.14 24.02 4.95
CA GLN A 264 6.56 23.70 3.59
C GLN A 264 6.17 24.85 2.66
N THR A 265 7.08 25.26 1.79
CA THR A 265 6.84 26.31 0.80
C THR A 265 6.94 25.70 -0.59
N SER A 266 6.02 26.06 -1.49
CA SER A 266 6.07 25.62 -2.88
C SER A 266 7.37 26.05 -3.56
N ARG A 267 7.81 25.32 -4.59
CA ARG A 267 9.08 25.57 -5.29
C ARG A 267 9.16 26.99 -5.86
N ASP A 268 8.04 27.54 -6.27
CA ASP A 268 7.91 28.92 -6.82
C ASP A 268 7.58 29.98 -5.78
N GLY A 269 7.48 29.58 -4.48
CA GLY A 269 7.15 30.48 -3.38
C GLY A 269 5.71 30.96 -3.33
N PHE A 270 4.83 30.43 -4.18
CA PHE A 270 3.45 30.87 -4.31
C PHE A 270 2.61 30.62 -3.05
N PHE A 271 2.83 29.51 -2.36
CA PHE A 271 2.14 29.22 -1.11
C PHE A 271 3.07 28.60 -0.06
N SER A 272 2.67 28.70 1.18
CA SER A 272 3.26 27.96 2.30
C SER A 272 2.18 27.36 3.16
N VAL A 273 2.40 26.15 3.64
CA VAL A 273 1.46 25.41 4.48
C VAL A 273 2.21 24.62 5.54
N ASN A 274 1.63 24.46 6.72
CA ASN A 274 2.16 23.59 7.73
C ASN A 274 1.66 22.15 7.50
N VAL A 275 2.60 21.20 7.39
CA VAL A 275 2.31 19.78 7.16
C VAL A 275 3.27 18.92 7.97
N PRO A 276 2.88 17.71 8.40
CA PRO A 276 3.75 16.87 9.22
C PRO A 276 4.80 16.08 8.44
N GLY A 277 4.97 16.35 7.17
CA GLY A 277 5.94 15.69 6.31
C GLY A 277 6.24 16.47 5.07
N LYS A 278 6.84 15.81 4.09
CA LYS A 278 7.17 16.35 2.78
C LYS A 278 6.05 16.06 1.80
N PHE A 279 5.68 17.03 0.99
CA PHE A 279 4.74 16.81 -0.11
C PHE A 279 5.38 16.06 -1.28
N TYR A 280 4.60 15.18 -1.88
CA TYR A 280 4.95 14.42 -3.07
C TYR A 280 3.95 14.71 -4.19
N SER A 281 4.44 14.77 -5.42
CA SER A 281 3.60 14.81 -6.62
C SER A 281 3.54 13.39 -7.18
N PHE A 282 2.36 12.80 -7.18
CA PHE A 282 2.10 11.49 -7.77
C PHE A 282 1.23 11.66 -9.01
N GLY A 283 1.71 11.13 -10.14
CA GLY A 283 0.99 11.15 -11.40
C GLY A 283 1.38 12.29 -12.35
N SER A 284 0.88 12.21 -13.58
CA SER A 284 1.14 13.20 -14.61
C SER A 284 0.55 14.53 -14.19
N SER A 285 1.40 15.53 -13.99
CA SER A 285 0.96 16.91 -13.88
C SER A 285 0.31 17.31 -15.21
N TYR A 286 -1.00 17.39 -15.22
CA TYR A 286 -1.66 18.13 -16.28
C TYR A 286 -1.23 19.59 -16.14
N SER A 287 -0.94 20.26 -17.23
CA SER A 287 -0.41 21.65 -17.25
C SER A 287 -1.29 22.66 -16.50
N ILE A 288 -2.49 22.29 -16.12
CA ILE A 288 -3.50 23.13 -15.47
C ILE A 288 -3.64 22.86 -13.98
N VAL A 289 -3.40 21.61 -13.51
CA VAL A 289 -3.58 21.20 -12.12
C VAL A 289 -2.27 20.63 -11.57
N ASP A 290 -1.76 21.22 -10.51
CA ASP A 290 -0.65 20.68 -9.72
C ASP A 290 -1.20 20.22 -8.37
N GLN A 291 -1.06 18.93 -8.09
CA GLN A 291 -1.52 18.33 -6.87
C GLN A 291 -0.36 17.72 -6.09
N GLN A 292 -0.21 18.14 -4.86
CA GLN A 292 0.84 17.67 -3.96
C GLN A 292 0.19 17.04 -2.73
N GLN A 293 0.69 15.89 -2.32
CA GLN A 293 0.06 15.06 -1.31
C GLN A 293 1.12 14.54 -0.32
N PHE A 294 0.67 14.33 0.92
CA PHE A 294 1.43 13.63 1.95
C PHE A 294 0.49 12.76 2.78
N ALA A 295 0.83 11.48 2.97
CA ALA A 295 0.12 10.57 3.85
C ALA A 295 0.92 10.36 5.15
N ASP A 296 0.31 10.65 6.29
CA ASP A 296 0.84 10.24 7.57
C ASP A 296 0.48 8.76 7.83
N MET A 297 1.38 7.88 7.42
CA MET A 297 1.19 6.44 7.55
C MET A 297 1.01 6.00 9.01
N SER A 298 1.53 6.76 9.98
CA SER A 298 1.46 6.40 11.39
C SER A 298 0.08 6.65 12.01
N ASN A 299 -0.67 7.63 11.49
CA ASN A 299 -1.97 8.04 12.02
C ASN A 299 -3.12 7.86 11.02
N GLY A 300 -2.84 7.50 9.77
CA GLY A 300 -3.82 7.33 8.71
C GLY A 300 -4.41 8.65 8.16
N ALA A 301 -3.81 9.79 8.49
CA ALA A 301 -4.22 11.08 7.96
C ALA A 301 -3.51 11.39 6.64
N TYR A 302 -4.16 12.14 5.76
CA TYR A 302 -3.50 12.67 4.58
C TYR A 302 -3.70 14.18 4.44
N TYR A 303 -2.78 14.81 3.75
CA TYR A 303 -2.74 16.24 3.48
C TYR A 303 -2.56 16.44 1.98
N MET A 304 -3.34 17.32 1.41
CA MET A 304 -3.31 17.58 -0.02
C MET A 304 -3.36 19.08 -0.29
N VAL A 305 -2.55 19.53 -1.24
CA VAL A 305 -2.63 20.87 -1.82
C VAL A 305 -2.86 20.72 -3.31
N THR A 306 -3.93 21.33 -3.80
CA THR A 306 -4.25 21.37 -5.23
C THR A 306 -4.13 22.81 -5.72
N ARG A 307 -3.30 23.02 -6.71
CA ARG A 307 -3.14 24.29 -7.40
C ARG A 307 -3.72 24.20 -8.80
N ILE A 308 -4.62 25.10 -9.13
CA ILE A 308 -5.23 25.19 -10.44
C ILE A 308 -4.73 26.45 -11.13
N ASN A 309 -4.12 26.31 -12.30
CA ASN A 309 -3.70 27.44 -13.10
C ASN A 309 -4.90 28.02 -13.86
N THR A 310 -5.40 29.15 -13.38
CA THR A 310 -6.62 29.79 -13.88
C THR A 310 -6.38 30.92 -14.87
N ASN A 311 -5.12 31.27 -15.20
CA ASN A 311 -4.76 32.41 -15.99
C ASN A 311 -5.51 32.56 -17.33
N SER A 312 -5.83 31.44 -17.97
CA SER A 312 -6.60 31.43 -19.23
C SER A 312 -8.12 31.27 -19.01
N ILE A 313 -8.54 30.74 -17.87
CA ILE A 313 -9.94 30.38 -17.59
C ILE A 313 -10.70 31.57 -16.98
N LEU A 314 -10.00 32.37 -16.19
CA LEU A 314 -10.58 33.48 -15.44
C LEU A 314 -10.40 34.83 -16.10
N TRP A 315 -9.86 34.85 -17.31
CA TRP A 315 -9.63 36.07 -18.05
C TRP A 315 -10.96 36.82 -18.28
N GLY A 316 -11.05 38.03 -17.78
CA GLY A 316 -12.26 38.86 -17.85
C GLY A 316 -13.22 38.77 -16.66
N HIS A 317 -12.93 37.93 -15.67
CA HIS A 317 -13.67 37.88 -14.42
C HIS A 317 -12.99 38.70 -13.32
N SER A 318 -13.78 39.37 -12.47
CA SER A 318 -13.25 40.04 -11.29
C SER A 318 -12.87 39.01 -10.21
N GLU A 319 -11.91 39.33 -9.36
CA GLU A 319 -11.46 38.52 -8.25
C GLU A 319 -12.64 38.11 -7.33
N ASP A 320 -13.52 39.04 -7.00
CA ASP A 320 -14.71 38.82 -6.21
C ASP A 320 -15.71 37.85 -6.87
N ALA A 321 -15.84 37.87 -8.17
CA ALA A 321 -16.71 36.94 -8.89
C ALA A 321 -16.15 35.53 -8.84
N VAL A 322 -14.82 35.38 -8.93
CA VAL A 322 -14.12 34.10 -8.82
C VAL A 322 -14.24 33.54 -7.42
N LEU A 323 -13.98 34.35 -6.39
CA LEU A 323 -14.09 33.93 -4.98
C LEU A 323 -15.50 33.45 -4.63
N ARG A 324 -16.55 34.26 -4.98
CA ARG A 324 -17.94 33.83 -4.76
C ARG A 324 -18.30 32.53 -5.45
N LYS A 325 -17.72 32.27 -6.60
CA LYS A 325 -17.95 31.07 -7.35
C LYS A 325 -17.29 29.85 -6.68
N ILE A 326 -16.04 30.02 -6.22
CA ILE A 326 -15.33 28.98 -5.45
C ILE A 326 -16.10 28.67 -4.15
N ASP A 327 -16.53 29.69 -3.42
CA ASP A 327 -17.34 29.50 -2.21
C ASP A 327 -18.62 28.71 -2.48
N SER A 328 -19.31 28.98 -3.60
CA SER A 328 -20.55 28.29 -3.97
C SER A 328 -20.35 26.81 -4.36
N VAL A 329 -19.11 26.41 -4.61
CA VAL A 329 -18.76 25.01 -4.93
C VAL A 329 -18.32 24.24 -3.67
N ILE A 330 -17.77 24.98 -2.67
CA ILE A 330 -17.27 24.37 -1.44
C ILE A 330 -18.40 24.21 -0.40
N TYR A 331 -19.34 25.13 -0.36
CA TYR A 331 -20.48 25.20 0.56
C TYR A 331 -21.84 25.08 -0.15
#